data_0204b655909a9962001e6ac583f2019a
#
_entry.id   0204b655909a9962001e6ac583f2019a
#
_cell.length_a   1.000
_cell.length_b   1.000
_cell.length_c   1.000
_cell.angle_alpha   90.00
_cell.angle_beta   90.00
_cell.angle_gamma   90.00
#
_symmetry.space_group_name_H-M   'P 1'
#
loop_
_entity.id
_entity.type
_entity.pdbx_description
1 polymer ?
#
loop_
_entity_poly.entity_id
_entity_poly.type
_entity_poly.pdbx_seq_one_letter_code
_entity_poly.pdbx_strand_id
1 'polypeptide(L)'
;RDLEQAKEEFMVRFNMSANVLEGIGIHNSDYELGVRLTEEFWQNNKDFVVNLVKTHGKPVLVEMWHERIFYFILKWERNFVDNLDKASALSTDQIDVENGERYDIKFMEEDGTTKHPYILHCSPSGAIERDIYALLEKAAFDMKVGKRPMLPLWLQPTQVRVIPVSQDYLGAADKIAASI
;
A
#
# COMPACT_ATOMS: atom_id res chain seq x y z
N ARG A 1 -11.19 12.75 -14.80
CA ARG A 1 -11.39 13.40 -16.10
C ARG A 1 -10.06 13.80 -16.74
N ASP A 2 -9.28 14.64 -16.07
CA ASP A 2 -8.00 15.19 -16.53
C ASP A 2 -6.83 14.77 -15.65
N LEU A 3 -5.61 15.15 -16.04
CA LEU A 3 -4.40 14.77 -15.30
C LEU A 3 -4.33 15.43 -13.92
N GLU A 4 -4.86 16.64 -13.76
CA GLU A 4 -4.81 17.32 -12.46
C GLU A 4 -5.68 16.58 -11.44
N GLN A 5 -6.93 16.23 -11.81
CA GLN A 5 -7.78 15.39 -10.98
C GLN A 5 -7.15 14.02 -10.70
N ALA A 6 -6.51 13.41 -11.71
CA ALA A 6 -5.81 12.14 -11.53
C ALA A 6 -4.68 12.25 -10.50
N LYS A 7 -3.90 13.35 -10.49
CA LYS A 7 -2.83 13.61 -9.52
C LYS A 7 -3.37 13.83 -8.11
N GLU A 8 -4.47 14.58 -7.96
CA GLU A 8 -5.12 14.79 -6.67
C GLU A 8 -5.58 13.45 -6.08
N GLU A 9 -6.31 12.65 -6.83
CA GLU A 9 -6.79 11.34 -6.42
C GLU A 9 -5.63 10.35 -6.15
N PHE A 10 -4.54 10.44 -6.90
CA PHE A 10 -3.34 9.64 -6.69
C PHE A 10 -2.72 9.91 -5.32
N MET A 11 -2.65 11.18 -4.88
CA MET A 11 -2.17 11.53 -3.56
C MET A 11 -3.10 11.09 -2.43
N VAL A 12 -4.43 11.16 -2.63
CA VAL A 12 -5.41 10.62 -1.68
C VAL A 12 -5.15 9.12 -1.46
N ARG A 13 -4.98 8.36 -2.53
CA ARG A 13 -4.71 6.91 -2.48
C ARG A 13 -3.31 6.59 -1.96
N PHE A 14 -2.34 7.44 -2.25
CA PHE A 14 -1.01 7.31 -1.67
C PHE A 14 -1.06 7.32 -0.13
N ASN A 15 -1.76 8.29 0.45
CA ASN A 15 -1.93 8.40 1.89
C ASN A 15 -2.83 7.28 2.45
N MET A 16 -3.92 6.95 1.78
CA MET A 16 -4.80 5.83 2.16
C MET A 16 -4.02 4.52 2.26
N SER A 17 -3.20 4.20 1.26
CA SER A 17 -2.39 2.98 1.25
C SER A 17 -1.36 2.93 2.38
N ALA A 18 -0.76 4.08 2.74
CA ALA A 18 0.12 4.16 3.90
C ALA A 18 -0.63 3.82 5.20
N ASN A 19 -1.84 4.40 5.37
CA ASN A 19 -2.68 4.13 6.54
C ASN A 19 -3.15 2.67 6.61
N VAL A 20 -3.43 2.03 5.47
CA VAL A 20 -3.80 0.60 5.42
C VAL A 20 -2.64 -0.26 5.89
N LEU A 21 -1.42 -0.04 5.40
CA LEU A 21 -0.23 -0.78 5.84
C LEU A 21 0.07 -0.53 7.33
N GLU A 22 -0.03 0.71 7.79
CA GLU A 22 0.13 1.06 9.20
C GLU A 22 -0.88 0.31 10.07
N GLY A 23 -2.14 0.23 9.63
CA GLY A 23 -3.22 -0.49 10.32
C GLY A 23 -2.96 -1.98 10.49
N ILE A 24 -2.23 -2.62 9.59
CA ILE A 24 -1.81 -4.03 9.72
C ILE A 24 -0.44 -4.20 10.38
N GLY A 25 0.19 -3.12 10.85
CA GLY A 25 1.45 -3.16 11.58
C GLY A 25 2.70 -3.10 10.70
N ILE A 26 2.57 -2.70 9.44
CA ILE A 26 3.68 -2.43 8.52
C ILE A 26 3.88 -0.92 8.45
N HIS A 27 4.91 -0.42 9.12
CA HIS A 27 5.19 1.02 9.25
C HIS A 27 6.03 1.55 8.10
N ASN A 28 6.10 2.88 7.94
CA ASN A 28 6.92 3.52 6.90
C ASN A 28 8.41 3.14 6.98
N SER A 29 8.90 2.73 8.16
CA SER A 29 10.26 2.21 8.33
C SER A 29 10.49 0.82 7.74
N ASP A 30 9.44 0.07 7.46
CA ASP A 30 9.50 -1.34 7.11
C ASP A 30 9.51 -1.59 5.59
N TYR A 31 9.32 -0.54 4.77
CA TYR A 31 9.30 -0.66 3.31
C TYR A 31 10.04 0.48 2.62
N GLU A 32 10.44 0.26 1.39
CA GLU A 32 11.06 1.25 0.51
C GLU A 32 10.08 1.64 -0.61
N LEU A 33 10.13 2.91 -1.03
CA LEU A 33 9.29 3.42 -2.10
C LEU A 33 10.06 3.43 -3.42
N GLY A 34 9.48 2.76 -4.42
CA GLY A 34 9.87 2.87 -5.82
C GLY A 34 8.87 3.72 -6.59
N VAL A 35 9.35 4.61 -7.44
CA VAL A 35 8.53 5.41 -8.34
C VAL A 35 9.01 5.18 -9.77
N ARG A 36 8.11 4.80 -10.65
CA ARG A 36 8.36 4.65 -12.09
C ARG A 36 7.59 5.69 -12.86
N LEU A 37 8.26 6.36 -13.78
CA LEU A 37 7.65 7.44 -14.55
C LEU A 37 8.36 7.64 -15.89
N THR A 38 7.68 8.32 -16.81
CA THR A 38 8.30 8.76 -18.05
C THR A 38 9.08 10.05 -17.83
N GLU A 39 10.13 10.27 -18.63
CA GLU A 39 10.89 11.53 -18.63
C GLU A 39 9.99 12.73 -18.94
N GLU A 40 9.06 12.58 -19.87
CA GLU A 40 8.06 13.61 -20.20
C GLU A 40 7.20 13.98 -18.99
N PHE A 41 6.72 12.96 -18.23
CA PHE A 41 5.95 13.20 -17.01
C PHE A 41 6.79 13.96 -15.98
N TRP A 42 8.06 13.57 -15.78
CA TRP A 42 8.98 14.25 -14.87
C TRP A 42 9.17 15.71 -15.25
N GLN A 43 9.46 16.00 -16.53
CA GLN A 43 9.71 17.37 -16.99
C GLN A 43 8.51 18.28 -16.76
N ASN A 44 7.30 17.78 -16.99
CA ASN A 44 6.06 18.54 -16.88
C ASN A 44 5.45 18.58 -15.47
N ASN A 45 5.83 17.63 -14.57
CA ASN A 45 5.20 17.46 -13.26
C ASN A 45 6.23 17.25 -12.13
N LYS A 46 7.39 17.84 -12.24
CA LYS A 46 8.49 17.69 -11.28
C LYS A 46 8.07 18.00 -9.84
N ASP A 47 7.34 19.09 -9.64
CA ASP A 47 6.89 19.51 -8.30
C ASP A 47 5.94 18.50 -7.66
N PHE A 48 5.09 17.85 -8.46
CA PHE A 48 4.20 16.79 -8.00
C PHE A 48 5.02 15.57 -7.50
N VAL A 49 6.01 15.11 -8.27
CA VAL A 49 6.87 13.98 -7.88
C VAL A 49 7.70 14.33 -6.64
N VAL A 50 8.25 15.55 -6.57
CA VAL A 50 8.97 16.03 -5.39
C VAL A 50 8.06 16.07 -4.15
N ASN A 51 6.81 16.50 -4.31
CA ASN A 51 5.83 16.49 -3.23
C ASN A 51 5.51 15.08 -2.73
N LEU A 52 5.38 14.10 -3.65
CA LEU A 52 5.19 12.69 -3.30
C LEU A 52 6.36 12.17 -2.45
N VAL A 53 7.60 12.46 -2.86
CA VAL A 53 8.81 12.07 -2.11
C VAL A 53 8.84 12.74 -0.73
N LYS A 54 8.51 14.04 -0.65
CA LYS A 54 8.43 14.76 0.64
C LYS A 54 7.36 14.18 1.55
N THR A 55 6.21 13.80 1.00
CA THR A 55 5.12 13.17 1.76
C THR A 55 5.53 11.80 2.28
N HIS A 56 6.32 11.04 1.51
CA HIS A 56 6.88 9.77 1.97
C HIS A 56 7.88 9.96 3.13
N GLY A 57 8.65 11.03 3.12
CA GLY A 57 9.57 11.40 4.20
C GLY A 57 10.90 10.61 4.23
N LYS A 58 11.15 9.76 3.22
CA LYS A 58 12.39 8.96 3.06
C LYS A 58 12.92 9.10 1.62
N PRO A 59 14.19 8.74 1.35
CA PRO A 59 14.69 8.58 -0.02
C PRO A 59 13.84 7.61 -0.83
N VAL A 60 13.73 7.85 -2.13
CA VAL A 60 12.90 7.09 -3.06
C VAL A 60 13.76 6.64 -4.23
N LEU A 61 13.59 5.38 -4.64
CA LEU A 61 14.17 4.91 -5.90
C LEU A 61 13.29 5.38 -7.06
N VAL A 62 13.86 6.18 -7.96
CA VAL A 62 13.16 6.64 -9.17
C VAL A 62 13.70 5.91 -10.39
N GLU A 63 12.82 5.18 -11.08
CA GLU A 63 13.08 4.57 -12.38
C GLU A 63 12.42 5.43 -13.46
N MET A 64 13.23 6.01 -14.33
CA MET A 64 12.77 6.94 -15.36
C MET A 64 13.00 6.36 -16.76
N TRP A 65 11.99 6.44 -17.62
CA TRP A 65 12.06 5.94 -19.00
C TRP A 65 11.95 7.11 -20.00
N HIS A 66 12.77 7.07 -21.04
CA HIS A 66 12.68 8.03 -22.14
C HIS A 66 11.35 7.94 -22.88
N GLU A 67 10.87 6.70 -23.12
CA GLU A 67 9.61 6.44 -23.79
C GLU A 67 8.68 5.64 -22.87
N ARG A 68 7.37 5.81 -23.07
CA ARG A 68 6.37 5.04 -22.33
C ARG A 68 6.36 3.59 -22.84
N ILE A 69 6.71 2.65 -21.97
CA ILE A 69 6.78 1.21 -22.26
C ILE A 69 5.46 0.51 -21.85
N PHE A 70 4.81 1.00 -20.78
CA PHE A 70 3.59 0.44 -20.23
C PHE A 70 2.40 1.38 -20.45
N TYR A 71 1.20 0.93 -20.10
CA TYR A 71 -0.04 1.72 -20.19
C TYR A 71 -0.06 2.93 -19.22
N PHE A 72 0.81 2.98 -18.23
CA PHE A 72 0.88 4.07 -17.26
C PHE A 72 2.03 5.05 -17.53
N ILE A 73 1.85 6.28 -17.06
CA ILE A 73 2.87 7.36 -17.11
C ILE A 73 3.55 7.60 -15.78
N LEU A 74 2.89 7.18 -14.69
CA LEU A 74 3.40 7.25 -13.33
C LEU A 74 2.91 6.03 -12.57
N LYS A 75 3.79 5.44 -11.77
CA LYS A 75 3.49 4.35 -10.83
C LYS A 75 4.32 4.53 -9.57
N TRP A 76 3.76 4.24 -8.40
CA TRP A 76 4.54 3.99 -7.19
C TRP A 76 4.28 2.60 -6.64
N GLU A 77 5.28 2.06 -5.95
CA GLU A 77 5.22 0.77 -5.25
C GLU A 77 5.89 0.90 -3.89
N ARG A 78 5.25 0.43 -2.83
CA ARG A 78 5.89 0.19 -1.54
C ARG A 78 6.42 -1.23 -1.52
N ASN A 79 7.72 -1.36 -1.38
CA ASN A 79 8.43 -2.62 -1.46
C ASN A 79 8.96 -3.01 -0.09
N PHE A 80 8.49 -4.14 0.44
CA PHE A 80 9.06 -4.75 1.63
C PHE A 80 10.33 -5.49 1.25
N VAL A 81 11.42 -5.26 1.99
CA VAL A 81 12.69 -5.97 1.79
C VAL A 81 12.81 -7.04 2.87
N ASP A 82 12.91 -8.31 2.47
CA ASP A 82 12.93 -9.45 3.37
C ASP A 82 14.32 -9.74 3.98
N ASN A 83 14.40 -10.76 4.80
CA ASN A 83 15.63 -11.20 5.47
C ASN A 83 16.71 -11.75 4.51
N LEU A 84 16.41 -11.89 3.23
CA LEU A 84 17.31 -12.32 2.16
C LEU A 84 17.60 -11.20 1.16
N ASP A 85 17.31 -9.94 1.52
CA ASP A 85 17.48 -8.74 0.70
C ASP A 85 16.67 -8.76 -0.61
N LYS A 86 15.52 -9.46 -0.61
CA LYS A 86 14.60 -9.49 -1.75
C LYS A 86 13.45 -8.53 -1.52
N ALA A 87 13.13 -7.74 -2.55
CA ALA A 87 12.03 -6.79 -2.52
C ALA A 87 10.73 -7.43 -3.03
N SER A 88 9.64 -7.22 -2.29
CA SER A 88 8.28 -7.63 -2.66
C SER A 88 7.35 -6.43 -2.61
N ALA A 89 6.67 -6.13 -3.73
CA ALA A 89 5.71 -5.05 -3.78
C ALA A 89 4.48 -5.37 -2.90
N LEU A 90 4.18 -4.48 -1.98
CA LEU A 90 2.93 -4.46 -1.20
C LEU A 90 1.91 -3.59 -1.94
N SER A 91 1.71 -2.37 -1.48
CA SER A 91 0.77 -1.46 -2.12
C SER A 91 1.33 -0.79 -3.36
N THR A 92 0.45 -0.44 -4.30
CA THR A 92 0.81 0.23 -5.55
C THR A 92 -0.35 1.06 -6.08
N ASP A 93 -0.04 2.10 -6.84
CA ASP A 93 -1.01 2.82 -7.66
C ASP A 93 -0.36 3.26 -8.98
N GLN A 94 -1.18 3.42 -10.03
CA GLN A 94 -0.73 3.70 -11.38
C GLN A 94 -1.70 4.67 -12.04
N ILE A 95 -1.17 5.64 -12.83
CA ILE A 95 -1.95 6.50 -13.71
C ILE A 95 -1.87 5.92 -15.12
N ASP A 96 -2.94 5.29 -15.55
CA ASP A 96 -3.12 4.67 -16.85
C ASP A 96 -3.70 5.68 -17.84
N VAL A 97 -3.01 5.85 -18.97
CA VAL A 97 -3.38 6.79 -20.03
C VAL A 97 -3.77 6.08 -21.33
N GLU A 98 -3.88 4.75 -21.32
CA GLU A 98 -4.09 3.94 -22.52
C GLU A 98 -5.42 3.18 -22.51
N ASN A 99 -5.76 2.55 -21.37
CA ASN A 99 -6.89 1.63 -21.36
C ASN A 99 -8.25 2.31 -21.44
N GLY A 100 -8.36 3.59 -21.10
CA GLY A 100 -9.56 4.38 -21.34
C GLY A 100 -9.94 4.37 -22.84
N GLU A 101 -8.97 4.62 -23.71
CA GLU A 101 -9.15 4.58 -25.16
C GLU A 101 -9.27 3.14 -25.68
N ARG A 102 -8.35 2.25 -25.25
CA ARG A 102 -8.32 0.83 -25.69
C ARG A 102 -9.65 0.11 -25.51
N TYR A 103 -10.34 0.35 -24.39
CA TYR A 103 -11.62 -0.27 -24.07
C TYR A 103 -12.83 0.62 -24.37
N ASP A 104 -12.62 1.75 -25.04
CA ASP A 104 -13.66 2.71 -25.40
C ASP A 104 -14.49 3.21 -24.20
N ILE A 105 -13.86 3.34 -23.04
CA ILE A 105 -14.48 3.90 -21.84
C ILE A 105 -14.57 5.41 -22.02
N LYS A 106 -15.78 5.96 -21.93
CA LYS A 106 -16.02 7.37 -22.22
C LYS A 106 -16.81 8.05 -21.11
N PHE A 107 -16.60 9.34 -20.97
CA PHE A 107 -17.45 10.22 -20.19
C PHE A 107 -17.82 11.45 -21.01
N MET A 108 -18.92 12.10 -20.66
CA MET A 108 -19.40 13.30 -21.32
C MET A 108 -18.98 14.53 -20.50
N GLU A 109 -18.38 15.50 -21.16
CA GLU A 109 -18.09 16.82 -20.59
C GLU A 109 -19.35 17.68 -20.54
N GLU A 110 -19.29 18.78 -19.81
CA GLU A 110 -20.41 19.71 -19.65
C GLU A 110 -20.82 20.37 -20.98
N ASP A 111 -19.89 20.51 -21.92
CA ASP A 111 -20.13 21.03 -23.27
C ASP A 111 -20.73 19.99 -24.23
N GLY A 112 -20.98 18.77 -23.77
CA GLY A 112 -21.51 17.66 -24.57
C GLY A 112 -20.46 16.89 -25.35
N THR A 113 -19.17 17.23 -25.27
CA THR A 113 -18.08 16.46 -25.89
C THR A 113 -17.82 15.19 -25.11
N THR A 114 -17.33 14.15 -25.81
CA THR A 114 -17.00 12.87 -25.22
C THR A 114 -15.49 12.69 -25.17
N LYS A 115 -14.96 12.29 -24.01
CA LYS A 115 -13.53 12.04 -23.81
C LYS A 115 -13.30 10.69 -23.14
N HIS A 116 -12.07 10.19 -23.23
CA HIS A 116 -11.61 9.03 -22.49
C HIS A 116 -10.99 9.47 -21.15
N PRO A 117 -11.35 8.81 -20.01
CA PRO A 117 -10.80 9.15 -18.71
C PRO A 117 -9.38 8.62 -18.53
N TYR A 118 -8.61 9.24 -17.65
CA TYR A 118 -7.50 8.56 -17.00
C TYR A 118 -8.03 7.46 -16.08
N ILE A 119 -7.36 6.31 -16.05
CA ILE A 119 -7.72 5.20 -15.16
C ILE A 119 -6.66 5.07 -14.09
N LEU A 120 -7.09 4.95 -12.86
CA LEU A 120 -6.20 4.79 -11.73
C LEU A 120 -6.32 3.36 -11.19
N HIS A 121 -5.21 2.63 -11.16
CA HIS A 121 -5.15 1.25 -10.69
C HIS A 121 -4.50 1.23 -9.31
N CYS A 122 -5.30 1.20 -8.25
CA CYS A 122 -4.81 1.19 -6.89
C CYS A 122 -5.02 -0.18 -6.23
N SER A 123 -3.93 -0.70 -5.65
CA SER A 123 -3.95 -1.84 -4.74
C SER A 123 -3.47 -1.36 -3.36
N PRO A 124 -4.39 -1.03 -2.43
CA PRO A 124 -4.04 -0.32 -1.20
C PRO A 124 -3.11 -1.06 -0.27
N SER A 125 -3.22 -2.38 -0.16
CA SER A 125 -2.33 -3.23 0.65
C SER A 125 -1.44 -4.14 -0.20
N GLY A 126 -1.86 -4.44 -1.41
CA GLY A 126 -1.30 -5.50 -2.24
C GLY A 126 -2.08 -6.81 -2.10
N ALA A 127 -1.44 -7.92 -2.37
CA ALA A 127 -2.01 -9.26 -2.17
C ALA A 127 -1.91 -9.65 -0.69
N ILE A 128 -2.98 -10.25 -0.16
CA ILE A 128 -3.06 -10.72 1.23
C ILE A 128 -1.88 -11.64 1.58
N GLU A 129 -1.48 -12.50 0.68
CA GLU A 129 -0.35 -13.42 0.86
C GLU A 129 0.98 -12.65 1.06
N ARG A 130 1.16 -11.53 0.37
CA ARG A 130 2.34 -10.67 0.53
C ARG A 130 2.31 -9.87 1.82
N ASP A 131 1.13 -9.46 2.27
CA ASP A 131 0.97 -8.81 3.57
C ASP A 131 1.31 -9.79 4.72
N ILE A 132 0.80 -11.02 4.66
CA ILE A 132 1.14 -12.08 5.62
C ILE A 132 2.65 -12.36 5.59
N TYR A 133 3.23 -12.49 4.41
CA TYR A 133 4.66 -12.69 4.24
C TYR A 133 5.47 -11.56 4.90
N ALA A 134 5.15 -10.31 4.61
CA ALA A 134 5.84 -9.15 5.19
C ALA A 134 5.73 -9.11 6.72
N LEU A 135 4.57 -9.43 7.28
CA LEU A 135 4.36 -9.51 8.73
C LEU A 135 5.20 -10.61 9.38
N LEU A 136 5.30 -11.78 8.75
CA LEU A 136 6.13 -12.88 9.24
C LEU A 136 7.62 -12.56 9.14
N GLU A 137 8.06 -11.95 8.04
CA GLU A 137 9.44 -11.49 7.87
C GLU A 137 9.80 -10.40 8.87
N LYS A 138 8.90 -9.44 9.14
CA LYS A 138 9.08 -8.43 10.19
C LYS A 138 9.22 -9.09 11.57
N ALA A 139 8.37 -10.05 11.89
CA ALA A 139 8.49 -10.82 13.14
C ALA A 139 9.85 -11.56 13.22
N ALA A 140 10.35 -12.09 12.11
CA ALA A 140 11.68 -12.71 12.05
C ALA A 140 12.82 -11.70 12.26
N PHE A 141 12.72 -10.47 11.76
CA PHE A 141 13.66 -9.38 12.09
C PHE A 141 13.67 -9.07 13.59
N ASP A 142 12.50 -8.97 14.20
CA ASP A 142 12.39 -8.73 15.64
C ASP A 142 13.06 -9.83 16.47
N MET A 143 12.89 -11.10 16.06
CA MET A 143 13.57 -12.24 16.70
C MET A 143 15.10 -12.14 16.61
N LYS A 144 15.64 -11.72 15.47
CA LYS A 144 17.10 -11.57 15.29
C LYS A 144 17.71 -10.55 16.24
N VAL A 145 16.95 -9.54 16.66
CA VAL A 145 17.38 -8.51 17.63
C VAL A 145 16.92 -8.78 19.05
N GLY A 146 16.47 -10.02 19.33
CA GLY A 146 16.08 -10.46 20.66
C GLY A 146 14.71 -9.97 21.14
N LYS A 147 13.90 -9.40 20.26
CA LYS A 147 12.52 -9.03 20.55
C LYS A 147 11.59 -10.24 20.42
N ARG A 148 10.47 -10.20 21.13
CA ARG A 148 9.43 -11.21 20.99
C ARG A 148 8.64 -10.97 19.71
N PRO A 149 8.49 -11.98 18.81
CA PRO A 149 7.70 -11.83 17.59
C PRO A 149 6.23 -11.65 17.97
N MET A 150 5.59 -10.62 17.43
CA MET A 150 4.18 -10.32 17.69
C MET A 150 3.51 -9.81 16.42
N LEU A 151 2.29 -10.28 16.16
CA LEU A 151 1.38 -9.65 15.21
C LEU A 151 0.50 -8.63 15.93
N PRO A 152 -0.06 -7.63 15.24
CA PRO A 152 -1.06 -6.73 15.80
C PRO A 152 -2.18 -7.50 16.50
N LEU A 153 -2.65 -7.02 17.65
CA LEU A 153 -3.62 -7.73 18.48
C LEU A 153 -4.89 -8.11 17.69
N TRP A 154 -5.40 -7.20 16.88
CA TRP A 154 -6.61 -7.42 16.10
C TRP A 154 -6.47 -8.47 14.98
N LEU A 155 -5.23 -8.78 14.55
CA LEU A 155 -4.93 -9.85 13.59
C LEU A 155 -4.77 -11.22 14.26
N GLN A 156 -4.80 -11.29 15.60
CA GLN A 156 -4.68 -12.55 16.32
C GLN A 156 -5.98 -13.34 16.21
N PRO A 157 -5.94 -14.63 15.86
CA PRO A 157 -7.14 -15.48 15.82
C PRO A 157 -7.77 -15.66 17.20
N THR A 158 -6.98 -15.56 18.28
CA THR A 158 -7.43 -15.55 19.66
C THR A 158 -6.80 -14.35 20.36
N GLN A 159 -7.57 -13.29 20.56
CA GLN A 159 -7.09 -12.03 21.13
C GLN A 159 -6.90 -12.12 22.65
N VAL A 160 -7.82 -12.79 23.31
CA VAL A 160 -7.78 -13.03 24.77
C VAL A 160 -8.13 -14.49 25.04
N ARG A 161 -7.39 -15.11 25.94
CA ARG A 161 -7.68 -16.46 26.44
C ARG A 161 -7.74 -16.45 27.96
N VAL A 162 -8.88 -16.82 28.52
CA VAL A 162 -9.06 -17.01 29.96
C VAL A 162 -8.67 -18.44 30.29
N ILE A 163 -7.70 -18.64 31.21
CA ILE A 163 -7.17 -19.94 31.57
C ILE A 163 -7.48 -20.18 33.05
N PRO A 164 -8.40 -21.08 33.42
CA PRO A 164 -8.67 -21.43 34.81
C PRO A 164 -7.50 -22.22 35.40
N VAL A 165 -7.22 -22.03 36.69
CA VAL A 165 -6.14 -22.73 37.39
C VAL A 165 -6.49 -24.19 37.75
N SER A 166 -7.79 -24.53 37.76
CA SER A 166 -8.30 -25.90 37.91
C SER A 166 -9.69 -26.04 37.27
N GLN A 167 -10.18 -27.27 37.16
CA GLN A 167 -11.51 -27.61 36.65
C GLN A 167 -12.64 -26.93 37.46
N ASP A 168 -12.45 -26.72 38.75
CA ASP A 168 -13.44 -26.11 39.65
C ASP A 168 -13.76 -24.65 39.28
N TYR A 169 -12.82 -23.97 38.56
CA TYR A 169 -12.97 -22.57 38.14
C TYR A 169 -13.44 -22.40 36.70
N LEU A 170 -13.76 -23.49 35.98
CA LEU A 170 -14.25 -23.41 34.58
C LEU A 170 -15.47 -22.49 34.45
N GLY A 171 -16.47 -22.67 35.31
CA GLY A 171 -17.69 -21.85 35.25
C GLY A 171 -17.45 -20.35 35.53
N ALA A 172 -16.42 -20.03 36.35
CA ALA A 172 -16.01 -18.66 36.57
C ALA A 172 -15.26 -18.10 35.34
N ALA A 173 -14.37 -18.91 34.75
CA ALA A 173 -13.64 -18.53 33.53
C ALA A 173 -14.56 -18.28 32.37
N ASP A 174 -15.59 -19.12 32.16
CA ASP A 174 -16.61 -18.95 31.12
C ASP A 174 -17.40 -17.64 31.28
N LYS A 175 -17.78 -17.29 32.51
CA LYS A 175 -18.46 -16.03 32.80
C LYS A 175 -17.57 -14.82 32.49
N ILE A 176 -16.28 -14.89 32.81
CA ILE A 176 -15.32 -13.82 32.49
C ILE A 176 -15.15 -13.72 30.97
N ALA A 177 -14.94 -14.84 30.27
CA ALA A 177 -14.80 -14.86 28.82
C ALA A 177 -16.01 -14.28 28.08
N ALA A 178 -17.23 -14.53 28.63
CA ALA A 178 -18.46 -13.99 28.06
C ALA A 178 -18.68 -12.49 28.35
N SER A 179 -17.90 -11.89 29.26
CA SER A 179 -17.98 -10.46 29.61
C SER A 179 -16.96 -9.57 28.90
N ILE A 180 -16.02 -10.17 28.14
CA ILE A 180 -15.01 -9.51 27.33
C ILE A 180 -15.50 -9.32 25.90
#